data_8ea344adfff6f62df9441e7e884a7a20
#
_entry.id   8ea344adfff6f62df9441e7e884a7a20
#
_cell.length_a   1.000
_cell.length_b   1.000
_cell.length_c   1.000
_cell.angle_alpha   90.00
_cell.angle_beta   90.00
_cell.angle_gamma   90.00
#
_symmetry.space_group_name_H-M   'P 1'
#
loop_
_entity.id
_entity.type
_entity.pdbx_description
1 polymer ?
#
loop_
_entity_poly.entity_id
_entity_poly.type
_entity_poly.pdbx_seq_one_letter_code
_entity_poly.pdbx_strand_id
1 'polypeptide(L)'
;MASTQVTPTRMELTRTKKKLVTAIKGHKLLKDKRDELMRQFLDLVKVNMELREKVEAGIRSANKNFVIAKAGVDEATLNTALMAPKQEVDLEVGQKNVMSVDIPVFETKTRTADANDIYSYGFAFTSSDLDGAVKSLADILPDMLKLAETEKACQLMAAEIEKTRRRVNALEHVIIPEAQKNIKYITMKLDENERSTQIRLMKVKDMMLEDAHHYKEKE
;
A
#
# COMPACT_ATOMS: atom_id res chain seq x y z
N MET A 1 20.00 -17.81 -12.46
CA MET A 1 19.26 -16.71 -13.13
C MET A 1 19.74 -16.62 -14.56
N ALA A 2 18.86 -16.79 -15.55
CA ALA A 2 19.21 -16.67 -16.96
C ALA A 2 19.72 -15.26 -17.23
N SER A 3 20.99 -15.13 -17.64
CA SER A 3 21.52 -13.85 -18.08
C SER A 3 20.81 -13.51 -19.38
N THR A 4 20.02 -12.48 -19.39
CA THR A 4 19.46 -11.92 -20.62
C THR A 4 20.63 -11.59 -21.51
N GLN A 5 20.79 -12.33 -22.63
CA GLN A 5 21.85 -12.04 -23.61
C GLN A 5 21.58 -10.67 -24.24
N VAL A 6 22.25 -9.66 -23.73
CA VAL A 6 22.14 -8.30 -24.24
C VAL A 6 23.08 -8.15 -25.44
N THR A 7 22.55 -7.76 -26.60
CA THR A 7 23.36 -7.49 -27.79
C THR A 7 24.28 -6.28 -27.55
N PRO A 8 25.60 -6.42 -27.71
CA PRO A 8 26.55 -5.34 -27.43
C PRO A 8 26.60 -4.32 -28.58
N THR A 9 25.63 -3.39 -28.57
CA THR A 9 25.55 -2.29 -29.54
C THR A 9 25.59 -0.93 -28.83
N ARG A 10 26.08 0.12 -29.53
CA ARG A 10 26.09 1.50 -28.99
C ARG A 10 24.68 2.00 -28.63
N MET A 11 23.67 1.57 -29.39
CA MET A 11 22.28 1.91 -29.15
C MET A 11 21.77 1.29 -27.84
N GLU A 12 22.07 0.01 -27.61
CA GLU A 12 21.67 -0.68 -26.38
C GLU A 12 22.43 -0.17 -25.14
N LEU A 13 23.69 0.25 -25.30
CA LEU A 13 24.42 0.93 -24.24
C LEU A 13 23.71 2.22 -23.79
N THR A 14 23.33 3.05 -24.75
CA THR A 14 22.62 4.32 -24.44
C THR A 14 21.26 4.06 -23.80
N ARG A 15 20.52 3.06 -24.28
CA ARG A 15 19.23 2.64 -23.73
C ARG A 15 19.37 2.13 -22.29
N THR A 16 20.37 1.30 -22.02
CA THR A 16 20.63 0.75 -20.68
C THR A 16 21.09 1.82 -19.71
N LYS A 17 21.94 2.78 -20.15
CA LYS A 17 22.31 3.95 -19.33
C LYS A 17 21.07 4.80 -18.97
N LYS A 18 20.18 5.07 -19.91
CA LYS A 18 18.93 5.79 -19.62
C LYS A 18 18.05 5.03 -18.65
N LYS A 19 17.89 3.70 -18.83
CA LYS A 19 17.15 2.83 -17.88
C LYS A 19 17.74 2.89 -16.49
N LEU A 20 19.07 2.83 -16.34
CA LEU A 20 19.73 2.92 -15.04
C LEU A 20 19.43 4.25 -14.33
N VAL A 21 19.55 5.38 -15.04
CA VAL A 21 19.23 6.70 -14.47
C VAL A 21 17.77 6.78 -14.01
N THR A 22 16.85 6.27 -14.82
CA THR A 22 15.42 6.23 -14.46
C THR A 22 15.18 5.32 -13.26
N ALA A 23 15.84 4.15 -13.21
CA ALA A 23 15.72 3.21 -12.09
C ALA A 23 16.22 3.81 -10.77
N ILE A 24 17.36 4.52 -10.79
CA ILE A 24 17.91 5.19 -9.60
C ILE A 24 16.96 6.30 -9.10
N LYS A 25 16.43 7.13 -10.02
CA LYS A 25 15.44 8.16 -9.67
C LYS A 25 14.16 7.54 -9.11
N GLY A 26 13.65 6.49 -9.78
CA GLY A 26 12.46 5.77 -9.34
C GLY A 26 12.63 5.08 -7.98
N HIS A 27 13.81 4.49 -7.73
CA HIS A 27 14.16 3.92 -6.43
C HIS A 27 14.09 4.97 -5.31
N LYS A 28 14.70 6.14 -5.52
CA LYS A 28 14.66 7.23 -4.53
C LYS A 28 13.23 7.68 -4.24
N LEU A 29 12.44 7.98 -5.29
CA LEU A 29 11.05 8.42 -5.13
C LEU A 29 10.15 7.38 -4.45
N LEU A 30 10.32 6.09 -4.79
CA LEU A 30 9.55 5.02 -4.15
C LEU A 30 9.99 4.79 -2.70
N LYS A 31 11.26 4.99 -2.38
CA LYS A 31 11.76 4.94 -1.00
C LYS A 31 11.15 6.07 -0.17
N ASP A 32 11.19 7.31 -0.68
CA ASP A 32 10.60 8.48 -0.02
C ASP A 32 9.08 8.27 0.18
N LYS A 33 8.37 7.76 -0.85
CA LYS A 33 6.94 7.40 -0.74
C LYS A 33 6.68 6.36 0.34
N ARG A 34 7.50 5.29 0.40
CA ARG A 34 7.35 4.23 1.41
C ARG A 34 7.53 4.78 2.82
N ASP A 35 8.56 5.62 3.01
CA ASP A 35 8.91 6.16 4.32
C ASP A 35 7.81 7.12 4.83
N GLU A 36 7.22 7.92 3.95
CA GLU A 36 6.08 8.77 4.30
C GLU A 36 4.80 7.97 4.59
N LEU A 37 4.49 6.94 3.76
CA LEU A 37 3.37 6.03 4.04
C LEU A 37 3.55 5.31 5.39
N MET A 38 4.77 4.90 5.72
CA MET A 38 5.07 4.25 7.01
C MET A 38 4.83 5.21 8.18
N ARG A 39 5.20 6.48 8.05
CA ARG A 39 4.95 7.51 9.08
C ARG A 39 3.44 7.65 9.34
N GLN A 40 2.66 7.85 8.29
CA GLN A 40 1.20 8.00 8.39
C GLN A 40 0.52 6.74 8.92
N PHE A 41 1.01 5.57 8.51
CA PHE A 41 0.53 4.28 9.04
C PHE A 41 0.74 4.15 10.55
N LEU A 42 1.93 4.52 11.05
CA LEU A 42 2.21 4.46 12.49
C LEU A 42 1.34 5.42 13.30
N ASP A 43 1.03 6.60 12.76
CA ASP A 43 0.13 7.55 13.39
C ASP A 43 -1.31 7.01 13.45
N LEU A 44 -1.78 6.40 12.35
CA LEU A 44 -3.10 5.74 12.32
C LEU A 44 -3.18 4.54 13.25
N VAL A 45 -2.12 3.76 13.38
CA VAL A 45 -2.08 2.61 14.32
C VAL A 45 -2.24 3.06 15.76
N LYS A 46 -1.64 4.19 16.17
CA LYS A 46 -1.84 4.74 17.52
C LYS A 46 -3.29 5.11 17.76
N VAL A 47 -3.89 5.84 16.83
CA VAL A 47 -5.32 6.23 16.90
C VAL A 47 -6.22 4.99 16.97
N ASN A 48 -5.90 3.97 16.16
CA ASN A 48 -6.63 2.69 16.15
C ASN A 48 -6.56 1.99 17.51
N MET A 49 -5.37 1.94 18.13
CA MET A 49 -5.21 1.32 19.45
C MET A 49 -6.05 2.04 20.52
N GLU A 50 -6.01 3.37 20.56
CA GLU A 50 -6.80 4.18 21.51
C GLU A 50 -8.31 3.97 21.31
N LEU A 51 -8.78 4.01 20.06
CA LEU A 51 -10.19 3.76 19.73
C LEU A 51 -10.61 2.34 20.10
N ARG A 52 -9.75 1.35 19.85
CA ARG A 52 -10.03 -0.05 20.16
C ARG A 52 -10.17 -0.28 21.66
N GLU A 53 -9.25 0.25 22.47
CA GLU A 53 -9.35 0.17 23.94
C GLU A 53 -10.64 0.82 24.45
N LYS A 54 -11.00 1.99 23.91
CA LYS A 54 -12.23 2.69 24.25
C LYS A 54 -13.49 1.88 23.90
N VAL A 55 -13.54 1.34 22.68
CA VAL A 55 -14.65 0.51 22.20
C VAL A 55 -14.76 -0.78 23.01
N GLU A 56 -13.65 -1.48 23.27
CA GLU A 56 -13.66 -2.71 24.08
C GLU A 56 -14.13 -2.47 25.50
N ALA A 57 -13.70 -1.35 26.14
CA ALA A 57 -14.17 -0.98 27.48
C ALA A 57 -15.68 -0.67 27.48
N GLY A 58 -16.13 0.05 26.46
CA GLY A 58 -17.54 0.39 26.29
C GLY A 58 -18.42 -0.84 26.07
N ILE A 59 -18.04 -1.74 25.17
CA ILE A 59 -18.77 -3.00 24.92
C ILE A 59 -18.83 -3.88 26.17
N ARG A 60 -17.71 -3.96 26.94
CA ARG A 60 -17.72 -4.70 28.21
C ARG A 60 -18.73 -4.13 29.20
N SER A 61 -18.81 -2.81 29.30
CA SER A 61 -19.78 -2.12 30.17
C SER A 61 -21.21 -2.37 29.70
N ALA A 62 -21.46 -2.20 28.40
CA ALA A 62 -22.77 -2.43 27.81
C ALA A 62 -23.24 -3.88 27.98
N ASN A 63 -22.36 -4.87 27.77
CA ASN A 63 -22.67 -6.28 27.99
C ASN A 63 -22.99 -6.59 29.46
N LYS A 64 -22.26 -5.98 30.43
CA LYS A 64 -22.60 -6.13 31.84
C LYS A 64 -23.99 -5.61 32.17
N ASN A 65 -24.32 -4.41 31.69
CA ASN A 65 -25.64 -3.82 31.86
C ASN A 65 -26.74 -4.69 31.21
N PHE A 66 -26.47 -5.24 30.02
CA PHE A 66 -27.40 -6.13 29.34
C PHE A 66 -27.64 -7.45 30.09
N VAL A 67 -26.59 -8.05 30.69
CA VAL A 67 -26.74 -9.26 31.51
C VAL A 67 -27.60 -8.97 32.76
N ILE A 68 -27.45 -7.81 33.38
CA ILE A 68 -28.27 -7.38 34.53
C ILE A 68 -29.74 -7.22 34.08
N ALA A 69 -29.96 -6.53 32.94
CA ALA A 69 -31.29 -6.36 32.37
C ALA A 69 -31.94 -7.71 32.03
N LYS A 70 -31.21 -8.66 31.47
CA LYS A 70 -31.72 -10.01 31.18
C LYS A 70 -32.09 -10.79 32.44
N ALA A 71 -31.40 -10.59 33.54
CA ALA A 71 -31.72 -11.25 34.82
C ALA A 71 -33.04 -10.76 35.43
N GLY A 72 -33.46 -9.53 35.12
CA GLY A 72 -34.70 -8.93 35.65
C GLY A 72 -35.92 -9.03 34.79
N VAL A 73 -35.83 -9.47 33.55
CA VAL A 73 -36.90 -9.50 32.53
C VAL A 73 -37.03 -10.90 31.96
N ASP A 74 -38.28 -11.33 31.72
CA ASP A 74 -38.55 -12.62 31.06
C ASP A 74 -37.98 -12.61 29.61
N GLU A 75 -37.42 -13.75 29.19
CA GLU A 75 -36.79 -13.89 27.87
C GLU A 75 -37.72 -13.64 26.71
N ALA A 76 -38.97 -14.06 26.82
CA ALA A 76 -39.99 -13.83 25.79
C ALA A 76 -40.30 -12.33 25.63
N THR A 77 -40.39 -11.61 26.75
CA THR A 77 -40.61 -10.15 26.78
C THR A 77 -39.42 -9.39 26.20
N LEU A 78 -38.20 -9.79 26.56
CA LEU A 78 -36.97 -9.20 26.04
C LEU A 78 -36.86 -9.37 24.51
N ASN A 79 -37.11 -10.58 24.02
CA ASN A 79 -37.08 -10.87 22.58
C ASN A 79 -38.12 -10.04 21.82
N THR A 80 -39.34 -9.90 22.40
CA THR A 80 -40.40 -9.08 21.79
C THR A 80 -40.02 -7.59 21.78
N ALA A 81 -39.42 -7.07 22.85
CA ALA A 81 -38.98 -5.68 22.96
C ALA A 81 -37.90 -5.32 21.92
N LEU A 82 -36.97 -6.23 21.64
CA LEU A 82 -35.84 -6.01 20.74
C LEU A 82 -36.10 -6.44 19.28
N MET A 83 -37.32 -7.02 18.99
CA MET A 83 -37.61 -7.60 17.68
C MET A 83 -37.68 -6.58 16.54
N ALA A 84 -38.11 -5.35 16.80
CA ALA A 84 -38.31 -4.31 15.81
C ALA A 84 -37.53 -3.03 16.19
N PRO A 85 -36.32 -2.79 15.65
CA PRO A 85 -35.58 -1.56 15.93
C PRO A 85 -36.34 -0.35 15.34
N LYS A 86 -36.44 0.73 16.08
CA LYS A 86 -37.05 2.00 15.67
C LYS A 86 -36.05 2.88 14.91
N GLN A 87 -34.78 2.86 15.32
CA GLN A 87 -33.72 3.63 14.72
C GLN A 87 -32.94 2.79 13.70
N GLU A 88 -32.64 3.41 12.56
CA GLU A 88 -31.83 2.84 11.49
C GLU A 88 -30.68 3.80 11.20
N VAL A 89 -29.49 3.23 10.97
CA VAL A 89 -28.29 3.99 10.65
C VAL A 89 -27.84 3.59 9.25
N ASP A 90 -27.98 4.49 8.30
CA ASP A 90 -27.47 4.34 6.96
C ASP A 90 -26.00 4.77 6.90
N LEU A 91 -25.18 3.94 6.29
CA LEU A 91 -23.76 4.17 6.12
C LEU A 91 -23.43 4.52 4.66
N GLU A 92 -23.08 5.77 4.40
CA GLU A 92 -22.54 6.18 3.11
C GLU A 92 -21.02 6.05 3.13
N VAL A 93 -20.47 5.26 2.19
CA VAL A 93 -19.03 5.02 2.09
C VAL A 93 -18.44 5.93 1.02
N GLY A 94 -17.80 7.01 1.44
CA GLY A 94 -16.96 7.86 0.61
C GLY A 94 -15.55 7.30 0.44
N GLN A 95 -14.77 7.90 -0.46
CA GLN A 95 -13.36 7.56 -0.65
C GLN A 95 -12.50 8.81 -0.61
N LYS A 96 -11.42 8.75 0.14
CA LYS A 96 -10.38 9.79 0.21
C LYS A 96 -9.07 9.21 -0.26
N ASN A 97 -8.45 9.84 -1.27
CA ASN A 97 -7.13 9.41 -1.74
C ASN A 97 -6.01 10.00 -0.89
N VAL A 98 -5.17 9.14 -0.34
CA VAL A 98 -3.96 9.52 0.40
C VAL A 98 -2.77 8.80 -0.22
N MET A 99 -1.89 9.53 -0.89
CA MET A 99 -0.67 9.00 -1.55
C MET A 99 -0.94 7.81 -2.49
N SER A 100 -2.02 7.88 -3.27
CA SER A 100 -2.49 6.80 -4.17
C SER A 100 -3.06 5.56 -3.45
N VAL A 101 -3.47 5.71 -2.19
CA VAL A 101 -4.27 4.73 -1.45
C VAL A 101 -5.65 5.32 -1.27
N ASP A 102 -6.69 4.62 -1.73
CA ASP A 102 -8.06 5.04 -1.55
C ASP A 102 -8.56 4.53 -0.20
N ILE A 103 -8.66 5.45 0.76
CA ILE A 103 -9.10 5.19 2.12
C ILE A 103 -10.60 5.45 2.18
N PRO A 104 -11.41 4.53 2.74
CA PRO A 104 -12.83 4.76 2.95
C PRO A 104 -13.02 5.84 4.02
N VAL A 105 -14.04 6.67 3.83
CA VAL A 105 -14.55 7.64 4.80
C VAL A 105 -16.01 7.34 5.03
N PHE A 106 -16.40 7.18 6.29
CA PHE A 106 -17.76 6.79 6.66
C PHE A 106 -18.58 8.01 7.06
N GLU A 107 -19.65 8.26 6.33
CA GLU A 107 -20.67 9.23 6.70
C GLU A 107 -21.93 8.49 7.16
N THR A 108 -22.36 8.81 8.38
CA THR A 108 -23.53 8.15 8.98
C THR A 108 -24.74 9.06 8.92
N LYS A 109 -25.85 8.52 8.43
CA LYS A 109 -27.16 9.17 8.45
C LYS A 109 -28.08 8.37 9.34
N THR A 110 -28.64 9.02 10.35
CA THR A 110 -29.66 8.41 11.21
C THR A 110 -31.03 8.71 10.64
N ARG A 111 -31.95 7.75 10.74
CA ARG A 111 -33.32 7.87 10.26
C ARG A 111 -34.08 9.04 10.90
N THR A 112 -33.87 9.24 12.20
CA THR A 112 -34.48 10.33 12.96
C THR A 112 -33.41 11.10 13.71
N ALA A 113 -33.62 12.39 13.90
CA ALA A 113 -32.69 13.26 14.63
C ALA A 113 -32.84 13.17 16.18
N ASP A 114 -33.94 12.55 16.65
CA ASP A 114 -34.25 12.47 18.07
C ASP A 114 -33.38 11.38 18.77
N ALA A 115 -32.64 11.78 19.79
CA ALA A 115 -31.82 10.87 20.60
C ALA A 115 -32.63 9.81 21.37
N ASN A 116 -33.93 10.05 21.60
CA ASN A 116 -34.80 9.12 22.33
C ASN A 116 -35.41 8.02 21.44
N ASP A 117 -35.27 8.13 20.13
CA ASP A 117 -35.80 7.11 19.20
C ASP A 117 -34.97 5.81 19.19
N ILE A 118 -34.01 5.70 20.07
CA ILE A 118 -33.20 4.49 20.29
C ILE A 118 -34.07 3.37 20.89
N TYR A 119 -35.11 3.76 21.68
CA TYR A 119 -35.99 2.82 22.38
C TYR A 119 -37.11 2.36 21.48
N SER A 120 -37.11 1.06 21.10
CA SER A 120 -38.16 0.43 20.27
C SER A 120 -39.34 -0.12 21.04
N TYR A 121 -39.31 -0.08 22.36
CA TYR A 121 -40.25 -0.69 23.27
C TYR A 121 -40.92 0.33 24.21
N GLY A 122 -42.08 -0.03 24.74
CA GLY A 122 -42.79 0.79 25.71
C GLY A 122 -42.42 0.47 27.16
N PHE A 123 -42.85 1.30 28.09
CA PHE A 123 -42.51 1.17 29.53
C PHE A 123 -43.15 -0.05 30.19
N ALA A 124 -44.14 -0.70 29.55
CA ALA A 124 -44.81 -1.86 30.12
C ALA A 124 -43.92 -3.10 30.03
N PHE A 125 -43.64 -3.73 31.15
CA PHE A 125 -42.87 -4.98 31.30
C PHE A 125 -41.37 -4.89 30.97
N THR A 126 -40.80 -3.67 30.81
CA THR A 126 -39.39 -3.44 30.60
C THR A 126 -38.72 -2.81 31.80
N SER A 127 -37.47 -3.13 32.07
CA SER A 127 -36.70 -2.57 33.21
C SER A 127 -35.85 -1.37 32.77
N SER A 128 -35.59 -0.45 33.68
CA SER A 128 -34.69 0.69 33.50
C SER A 128 -33.24 0.24 33.15
N ASP A 129 -32.88 -0.97 33.55
CA ASP A 129 -31.55 -1.54 33.24
C ASP A 129 -31.39 -1.82 31.75
N LEU A 130 -32.49 -2.19 31.05
CA LEU A 130 -32.48 -2.36 29.62
C LEU A 130 -32.26 -1.03 28.90
N ASP A 131 -32.87 0.05 29.37
CA ASP A 131 -32.64 1.40 28.81
C ASP A 131 -31.18 1.82 28.94
N GLY A 132 -30.58 1.54 30.11
CA GLY A 132 -29.16 1.79 30.35
C GLY A 132 -28.24 0.99 29.41
N ALA A 133 -28.58 -0.27 29.13
CA ALA A 133 -27.83 -1.11 28.21
C ALA A 133 -27.93 -0.62 26.76
N VAL A 134 -29.13 -0.32 26.28
CA VAL A 134 -29.37 0.20 24.93
C VAL A 134 -28.67 1.55 24.73
N LYS A 135 -28.77 2.45 25.70
CA LYS A 135 -28.09 3.74 25.64
C LYS A 135 -26.58 3.59 25.56
N SER A 136 -25.99 2.74 26.40
CA SER A 136 -24.53 2.50 26.37
C SER A 136 -24.06 1.93 25.05
N LEU A 137 -24.85 1.09 24.35
CA LEU A 137 -24.54 0.60 23.02
C LEU A 137 -24.65 1.70 21.97
N ALA A 138 -25.69 2.54 22.06
CA ALA A 138 -25.88 3.66 21.13
C ALA A 138 -24.74 4.69 21.23
N ASP A 139 -24.26 4.97 22.45
CA ASP A 139 -23.14 5.89 22.69
C ASP A 139 -21.81 5.36 22.11
N ILE A 140 -21.63 4.04 22.03
CA ILE A 140 -20.42 3.42 21.51
C ILE A 140 -20.45 3.30 19.97
N LEU A 141 -21.61 3.24 19.36
CA LEU A 141 -21.77 3.02 17.91
C LEU A 141 -20.92 3.96 17.04
N PRO A 142 -20.87 5.29 17.26
CA PRO A 142 -20.03 6.18 16.46
C PRO A 142 -18.53 5.88 16.62
N ASP A 143 -18.07 5.46 17.79
CA ASP A 143 -16.69 5.07 18.02
C ASP A 143 -16.36 3.73 17.31
N MET A 144 -17.31 2.79 17.26
CA MET A 144 -17.18 1.54 16.50
C MET A 144 -17.04 1.80 15.00
N LEU A 145 -17.83 2.72 14.45
CA LEU A 145 -17.77 3.08 13.04
C LEU A 145 -16.45 3.76 12.69
N LYS A 146 -15.96 4.67 13.53
CA LYS A 146 -14.63 5.27 13.39
C LYS A 146 -13.50 4.23 13.49
N LEU A 147 -13.64 3.26 14.40
CA LEU A 147 -12.70 2.16 14.50
C LEU A 147 -12.66 1.34 13.20
N ALA A 148 -13.82 0.98 12.66
CA ALA A 148 -13.89 0.24 11.39
C ALA A 148 -13.26 1.00 10.21
N GLU A 149 -13.48 2.33 10.14
CA GLU A 149 -12.85 3.21 9.16
C GLU A 149 -11.32 3.19 9.29
N THR A 150 -10.81 3.40 10.51
CA THR A 150 -9.35 3.43 10.77
C THR A 150 -8.70 2.06 10.57
N GLU A 151 -9.35 0.96 10.96
CA GLU A 151 -8.85 -0.39 10.70
C GLU A 151 -8.75 -0.69 9.21
N LYS A 152 -9.77 -0.32 8.43
CA LYS A 152 -9.74 -0.51 6.99
C LYS A 152 -8.68 0.34 6.31
N ALA A 153 -8.51 1.60 6.76
CA ALA A 153 -7.45 2.47 6.31
C ALA A 153 -6.06 1.87 6.59
N CYS A 154 -5.83 1.34 7.79
CA CYS A 154 -4.59 0.66 8.14
C CYS A 154 -4.31 -0.56 7.26
N GLN A 155 -5.32 -1.40 6.99
CA GLN A 155 -5.18 -2.57 6.10
C GLN A 155 -4.75 -2.17 4.69
N LEU A 156 -5.40 -1.16 4.11
CA LEU A 156 -5.09 -0.67 2.76
C LEU A 156 -3.70 -0.04 2.67
N MET A 157 -3.32 0.77 3.68
CA MET A 157 -1.98 1.33 3.76
C MET A 157 -0.91 0.25 3.93
N ALA A 158 -1.12 -0.75 4.78
CA ALA A 158 -0.19 -1.86 4.97
C ALA A 158 0.06 -2.63 3.67
N ALA A 159 -1.00 -2.92 2.91
CA ALA A 159 -0.91 -3.58 1.61
C ALA A 159 -0.09 -2.78 0.59
N GLU A 160 -0.30 -1.45 0.52
CA GLU A 160 0.48 -0.60 -0.40
C GLU A 160 1.93 -0.42 0.05
N ILE A 161 2.20 -0.33 1.36
CA ILE A 161 3.56 -0.32 1.92
C ILE A 161 4.30 -1.59 1.54
N GLU A 162 3.67 -2.77 1.68
CA GLU A 162 4.27 -4.04 1.28
C GLU A 162 4.58 -4.10 -0.21
N LYS A 163 3.64 -3.67 -1.04
CA LYS A 163 3.79 -3.60 -2.50
C LYS A 163 4.92 -2.65 -2.91
N THR A 164 4.99 -1.48 -2.28
CA THR A 164 6.05 -0.50 -2.53
C THR A 164 7.40 -1.02 -2.05
N ARG A 165 7.47 -1.67 -0.88
CA ARG A 165 8.67 -2.33 -0.37
C ARG A 165 9.21 -3.38 -1.34
N ARG A 166 8.33 -4.23 -1.88
CA ARG A 166 8.73 -5.23 -2.89
C ARG A 166 9.31 -4.58 -4.14
N ARG A 167 8.70 -3.45 -4.62
CA ARG A 167 9.21 -2.70 -5.78
C ARG A 167 10.57 -2.06 -5.51
N VAL A 168 10.75 -1.44 -4.34
CA VAL A 168 12.03 -0.85 -3.92
C VAL A 168 13.12 -1.91 -3.86
N ASN A 169 12.85 -3.06 -3.22
CA ASN A 169 13.81 -4.16 -3.13
C ASN A 169 14.17 -4.74 -4.52
N ALA A 170 13.20 -4.88 -5.42
CA ALA A 170 13.46 -5.34 -6.79
C ALA A 170 14.33 -4.36 -7.58
N LEU A 171 14.12 -3.05 -7.42
CA LEU A 171 14.97 -2.02 -8.03
C LEU A 171 16.40 -2.07 -7.48
N GLU A 172 16.55 -2.15 -6.16
CA GLU A 172 17.84 -2.07 -5.48
C GLU A 172 18.70 -3.32 -5.70
N HIS A 173 18.12 -4.51 -5.59
CA HIS A 173 18.87 -5.76 -5.58
C HIS A 173 18.90 -6.50 -6.93
N VAL A 174 17.98 -6.20 -7.84
CA VAL A 174 17.89 -6.87 -9.13
C VAL A 174 18.15 -5.91 -10.28
N ILE A 175 17.30 -4.89 -10.45
CA ILE A 175 17.30 -4.07 -11.67
C ILE A 175 18.54 -3.19 -11.78
N ILE A 176 18.92 -2.49 -10.72
CA ILE A 176 20.09 -1.59 -10.72
C ILE A 176 21.39 -2.37 -10.90
N PRO A 177 21.68 -3.46 -10.15
CA PRO A 177 22.91 -4.22 -10.34
C PRO A 177 22.99 -4.92 -11.69
N GLU A 178 21.85 -5.41 -12.21
CA GLU A 178 21.79 -6.02 -13.54
C GLU A 178 22.10 -4.99 -14.64
N ALA A 179 21.50 -3.80 -14.57
CA ALA A 179 21.78 -2.72 -15.50
C ALA A 179 23.25 -2.29 -15.47
N GLN A 180 23.88 -2.21 -14.29
CA GLN A 180 25.30 -1.90 -14.13
C GLN A 180 26.20 -2.99 -14.75
N LYS A 181 25.88 -4.27 -14.51
CA LYS A 181 26.60 -5.40 -15.13
C LYS A 181 26.49 -5.38 -16.64
N ASN A 182 25.30 -5.13 -17.17
CA ASN A 182 25.05 -5.06 -18.61
C ASN A 182 25.81 -3.89 -19.26
N ILE A 183 25.84 -2.72 -18.63
CA ILE A 183 26.62 -1.57 -19.12
C ILE A 183 28.10 -1.94 -19.17
N LYS A 184 28.66 -2.53 -18.11
CA LYS A 184 30.06 -2.96 -18.06
C LYS A 184 30.38 -3.98 -19.16
N TYR A 185 29.51 -4.97 -19.35
CA TYR A 185 29.66 -5.98 -20.38
C TYR A 185 29.64 -5.38 -21.79
N ILE A 186 28.64 -4.53 -22.12
CA ILE A 186 28.52 -3.90 -23.42
C ILE A 186 29.73 -3.01 -23.70
N THR A 187 30.17 -2.19 -22.73
CA THR A 187 31.32 -1.32 -22.89
C THR A 187 32.59 -2.14 -23.21
N MET A 188 32.85 -3.19 -22.40
CA MET A 188 34.02 -4.06 -22.64
C MET A 188 33.98 -4.71 -24.04
N LYS A 189 32.80 -5.14 -24.53
CA LYS A 189 32.65 -5.72 -25.86
C LYS A 189 32.81 -4.70 -26.99
N LEU A 190 32.36 -3.48 -26.80
CA LEU A 190 32.55 -2.40 -27.76
C LEU A 190 34.03 -2.00 -27.85
N ASP A 191 34.70 -1.87 -26.72
CA ASP A 191 36.13 -1.56 -26.66
C ASP A 191 36.98 -2.64 -27.35
N GLU A 192 36.65 -3.92 -27.15
CA GLU A 192 37.32 -5.06 -27.81
C GLU A 192 37.07 -5.05 -29.33
N ASN A 193 35.85 -4.76 -29.76
CA ASN A 193 35.55 -4.61 -31.18
C ASN A 193 36.32 -3.44 -31.82
N GLU A 194 36.40 -2.28 -31.14
CA GLU A 194 37.17 -1.14 -31.61
C GLU A 194 38.66 -1.48 -31.73
N ARG A 195 39.23 -2.13 -30.67
CA ARG A 195 40.63 -2.59 -30.70
C ARG A 195 40.90 -3.57 -31.84
N SER A 196 40.04 -4.56 -32.02
CA SER A 196 40.12 -5.54 -33.11
C SER A 196 40.08 -4.87 -34.49
N THR A 197 39.23 -3.87 -34.65
CA THR A 197 39.10 -3.10 -35.90
C THR A 197 40.39 -2.27 -36.15
N GLN A 198 40.90 -1.61 -35.13
CA GLN A 198 42.15 -0.87 -35.25
C GLN A 198 43.35 -1.77 -35.65
N ILE A 199 43.47 -2.95 -35.03
CA ILE A 199 44.54 -3.92 -35.39
C ILE A 199 44.40 -4.37 -36.85
N ARG A 200 43.16 -4.66 -37.32
CA ARG A 200 42.89 -5.02 -38.74
C ARG A 200 43.26 -3.88 -39.66
N LEU A 201 42.93 -2.64 -39.35
CA LEU A 201 43.26 -1.47 -40.16
C LEU A 201 44.79 -1.25 -40.20
N MET A 202 45.53 -1.43 -39.10
CA MET A 202 46.99 -1.37 -39.08
C MET A 202 47.58 -2.45 -40.01
N LYS A 203 47.11 -3.69 -39.90
CA LYS A 203 47.56 -4.79 -40.75
C LYS A 203 47.32 -4.53 -42.27
N VAL A 204 46.15 -4.01 -42.62
CA VAL A 204 45.82 -3.64 -44.02
C VAL A 204 46.75 -2.51 -44.50
N LYS A 205 46.99 -1.49 -43.65
CA LYS A 205 47.93 -0.42 -43.96
C LYS A 205 49.36 -0.95 -44.23
N ASP A 206 49.84 -1.86 -43.38
CA ASP A 206 51.18 -2.45 -43.52
C ASP A 206 51.28 -3.24 -44.85
N MET A 207 50.29 -4.06 -45.20
CA MET A 207 50.22 -4.76 -46.46
C MET A 207 50.23 -3.80 -47.67
N MET A 208 49.45 -2.69 -47.60
CA MET A 208 49.45 -1.69 -48.69
C MET A 208 50.80 -0.99 -48.85
N LEU A 209 51.52 -0.78 -47.77
CA LEU A 209 52.88 -0.20 -47.81
C LEU A 209 53.91 -1.21 -48.37
N GLU A 210 53.83 -2.48 -48.00
CA GLU A 210 54.65 -3.55 -48.59
C GLU A 210 54.44 -3.69 -50.08
N ASP A 211 53.18 -3.71 -50.52
CA ASP A 211 52.83 -3.76 -51.94
C ASP A 211 53.35 -2.53 -52.71
N ALA A 212 53.25 -1.33 -52.12
CA ALA A 212 53.79 -0.10 -52.74
C ALA A 212 55.30 -0.07 -52.80
N HIS A 213 56.03 -0.69 -51.86
CA HIS A 213 57.50 -0.85 -51.92
C HIS A 213 57.90 -1.85 -53.02
N HIS A 214 57.24 -3.00 -53.11
CA HIS A 214 57.50 -4.00 -54.15
C HIS A 214 57.23 -3.50 -55.57
N TYR A 215 56.32 -2.53 -55.73
CA TYR A 215 56.06 -1.90 -57.01
C TYR A 215 57.20 -0.96 -57.45
N LYS A 216 57.86 -0.26 -56.49
CA LYS A 216 58.97 0.64 -56.71
C LYS A 216 60.30 -0.10 -56.97
N GLU A 217 60.47 -1.35 -56.53
CA GLU A 217 61.65 -2.19 -56.82
C GLU A 217 61.58 -2.87 -58.18
N LYS A 218 60.43 -2.84 -58.87
CA LYS A 218 60.26 -3.44 -60.20
C LYS A 218 60.29 -2.43 -61.34
N GLU A 219 60.42 -1.14 -61.10
CA GLU A 219 60.79 -0.09 -62.07
C GLU A 219 62.27 0.18 -62.06
#